data_25e8517cd7bbd44664ab7bc7f3521ac8
#
_entry.id   25e8517cd7bbd44664ab7bc7f3521ac8
#
_cell.length_a   1.000
_cell.length_b   1.000
_cell.length_c   1.000
_cell.angle_alpha   90.00
_cell.angle_beta   90.00
_cell.angle_gamma   90.00
#
_symmetry.space_group_name_H-M   'P 1'
#
loop_
_entity.id
_entity.type
_entity.pdbx_description
1 polymer ?
#
loop_
_entity_poly.entity_id
_entity_poly.type
_entity_poly.pdbx_seq_one_letter_code
_entity_poly.pdbx_strand_id
1 'polypeptide(L)'
;PILKAKQLIQSDQFGRVLTINTLNYTDFMYRPRRDEELSTVDGGGVLFSQGAHQFDVVRLLAGGRVTEVYASTGRWDMLRDTEMSYQAMLRFSNGVTAQCTYSGFARFDSDELQGWIGETGNPKDPNNYGSSRRALADVSRDDELKAKRARTFSAKNPCGIAANNEHFGPLIVQCEYADLKIGPRDIT
;
A
#
# COMPACT_ATOMS: atom_id res chain seq x y z
N PRO A 1 -5.83 -8.93 10.46
CA PRO A 1 -6.90 -7.94 10.67
C PRO A 1 -7.94 -7.97 9.54
N ILE A 2 -7.54 -8.01 8.25
CA ILE A 2 -8.46 -7.91 7.09
C ILE A 2 -9.57 -8.99 7.13
N LEU A 3 -9.23 -10.25 7.33
CA LEU A 3 -10.24 -11.32 7.41
C LEU A 3 -11.15 -11.15 8.62
N LYS A 4 -10.63 -10.64 9.74
CA LYS A 4 -11.43 -10.32 10.91
C LYS A 4 -12.39 -9.15 10.66
N ALA A 5 -11.89 -8.09 9.97
CA ALA A 5 -12.74 -6.98 9.55
C ALA A 5 -13.88 -7.47 8.63
N LYS A 6 -13.58 -8.34 7.67
CA LYS A 6 -14.60 -8.97 6.82
C LYS A 6 -15.66 -9.72 7.64
N GLN A 7 -15.24 -10.52 8.64
CA GLN A 7 -16.18 -11.23 9.53
C GLN A 7 -17.07 -10.26 10.32
N LEU A 8 -16.50 -9.17 10.85
CA LEU A 8 -17.25 -8.13 11.55
C LEU A 8 -18.28 -7.45 10.64
N ILE A 9 -17.88 -7.08 9.42
CA ILE A 9 -18.79 -6.51 8.41
C ILE A 9 -19.94 -7.48 8.09
N GLN A 10 -19.64 -8.77 7.97
CA GLN A 10 -20.64 -9.81 7.65
C GLN A 10 -21.53 -10.20 8.84
N SER A 11 -21.26 -9.70 10.05
CA SER A 11 -22.08 -10.00 11.24
C SER A 11 -23.36 -9.19 11.34
N ASP A 12 -23.61 -8.28 10.41
CA ASP A 12 -24.71 -7.31 10.36
C ASP A 12 -24.82 -6.37 11.59
N GLN A 13 -23.90 -6.43 12.54
CA GLN A 13 -23.90 -5.58 13.74
C GLN A 13 -23.66 -4.09 13.42
N PHE A 14 -22.96 -3.81 12.33
CA PHE A 14 -22.57 -2.45 11.94
C PHE A 14 -23.41 -1.92 10.76
N GLY A 15 -24.40 -2.68 10.31
CA GLY A 15 -25.13 -2.38 9.08
C GLY A 15 -24.28 -2.58 7.82
N ARG A 16 -24.77 -2.12 6.69
CA ARG A 16 -24.05 -2.26 5.42
C ARG A 16 -22.86 -1.31 5.33
N VAL A 17 -21.85 -1.69 4.57
CA VAL A 17 -20.73 -0.82 4.21
C VAL A 17 -21.23 0.30 3.28
N LEU A 18 -20.81 1.52 3.55
CA LEU A 18 -21.11 2.72 2.77
C LEU A 18 -19.91 3.17 1.97
N THR A 19 -18.79 3.44 2.65
CA THR A 19 -17.56 3.89 1.99
C THR A 19 -16.32 3.18 2.55
N ILE A 20 -15.28 3.09 1.71
CA ILE A 20 -13.96 2.59 2.11
C ILE A 20 -12.91 3.61 1.68
N ASN A 21 -12.04 4.01 2.62
CA ASN A 21 -10.95 4.91 2.34
C ASN A 21 -9.63 4.27 2.74
N THR A 22 -8.68 4.28 1.81
CA THR A 22 -7.33 3.79 2.08
C THR A 22 -6.30 4.70 1.41
N LEU A 23 -5.22 4.95 2.12
CA LEU A 23 -4.10 5.72 1.60
C LEU A 23 -2.78 5.08 2.02
N ASN A 24 -1.76 5.20 1.18
CA ASN A 24 -0.40 4.85 1.56
C ASN A 24 0.59 5.82 0.90
N TYR A 25 1.34 6.53 1.70
CA TYR A 25 2.40 7.45 1.29
C TYR A 25 3.72 6.94 1.83
N THR A 26 4.68 6.70 0.93
CA THR A 26 5.98 6.12 1.25
C THR A 26 7.01 6.54 0.21
N ASP A 27 8.28 6.29 0.47
CA ASP A 27 9.38 6.43 -0.51
C ASP A 27 9.68 5.11 -1.25
N PHE A 28 8.65 4.29 -1.48
CA PHE A 28 8.74 2.96 -2.09
C PHE A 28 9.52 2.93 -3.40
N MET A 29 9.35 3.92 -4.26
CA MET A 29 10.06 3.98 -5.54
C MET A 29 11.56 4.21 -5.42
N TYR A 30 12.05 4.58 -4.24
CA TYR A 30 13.46 4.78 -3.93
C TYR A 30 14.10 3.61 -3.17
N ARG A 31 13.34 2.55 -2.93
CA ARG A 31 13.93 1.24 -2.57
C ARG A 31 14.64 0.67 -3.80
N PRO A 32 15.73 -0.12 -3.64
CA PRO A 32 16.40 -0.73 -4.78
C PRO A 32 15.44 -1.50 -5.71
N ARG A 33 15.50 -1.23 -7.02
CA ARG A 33 14.62 -1.77 -8.06
C ARG A 33 15.42 -2.45 -9.18
N ARG A 34 14.79 -3.43 -9.84
CA ARG A 34 15.25 -3.98 -11.12
C ARG A 34 14.73 -3.09 -12.25
N ASP A 35 15.27 -3.29 -13.46
CA ASP A 35 14.88 -2.47 -14.62
C ASP A 35 13.40 -2.65 -14.97
N GLU A 36 12.90 -3.87 -14.97
CA GLU A 36 11.49 -4.16 -15.23
C GLU A 36 10.54 -3.56 -14.17
N GLU A 37 10.99 -3.37 -12.93
CA GLU A 37 10.20 -2.71 -11.89
C GLU A 37 10.10 -1.18 -12.10
N LEU A 38 10.91 -0.62 -12.99
CA LEU A 38 10.93 0.79 -13.38
C LEU A 38 10.33 1.02 -14.78
N SER A 39 9.70 0.03 -15.36
CA SER A 39 9.06 0.08 -16.67
C SER A 39 7.60 -0.32 -16.56
N THR A 40 6.69 0.62 -16.83
CA THR A 40 5.23 0.35 -16.82
C THR A 40 4.86 -0.72 -17.86
N VAL A 41 5.54 -0.76 -19.01
CA VAL A 41 5.29 -1.75 -20.06
C VAL A 41 5.64 -3.17 -19.60
N ASP A 42 6.67 -3.31 -18.77
CA ASP A 42 7.11 -4.59 -18.22
C ASP A 42 6.37 -4.97 -16.92
N GLY A 43 5.32 -4.23 -16.55
CA GLY A 43 4.52 -4.48 -15.35
C GLY A 43 5.12 -3.87 -14.08
N GLY A 44 6.05 -2.91 -14.22
CA GLY A 44 6.60 -2.14 -13.10
C GLY A 44 5.66 -1.05 -12.60
N GLY A 45 6.19 -0.20 -11.72
CA GLY A 45 5.46 0.89 -11.10
C GLY A 45 4.64 0.50 -9.88
N VAL A 46 4.00 1.49 -9.27
CA VAL A 46 3.24 1.27 -8.02
C VAL A 46 1.87 0.64 -8.27
N LEU A 47 1.30 0.80 -9.46
CA LEU A 47 -0.03 0.28 -9.77
C LEU A 47 -0.05 -1.25 -9.74
N PHE A 48 0.89 -1.89 -10.45
CA PHE A 48 0.98 -3.35 -10.49
C PHE A 48 1.57 -3.94 -9.21
N SER A 49 2.55 -3.27 -8.59
CA SER A 49 3.24 -3.81 -7.43
C SER A 49 2.51 -3.57 -6.11
N GLN A 50 1.78 -2.47 -5.96
CA GLN A 50 1.12 -2.06 -4.72
C GLN A 50 -0.40 -1.96 -4.88
N GLY A 51 -0.85 -1.42 -6.00
CA GLY A 51 -2.28 -1.24 -6.27
C GLY A 51 -3.04 -2.56 -6.27
N ALA A 52 -2.47 -3.62 -6.83
CA ALA A 52 -3.08 -4.95 -6.84
C ALA A 52 -3.50 -5.40 -5.43
N HIS A 53 -2.64 -5.21 -4.43
CA HIS A 53 -2.92 -5.57 -3.04
C HIS A 53 -3.98 -4.66 -2.41
N GLN A 54 -3.85 -3.34 -2.59
CA GLN A 54 -4.79 -2.38 -2.02
C GLN A 54 -6.20 -2.56 -2.60
N PHE A 55 -6.31 -2.73 -3.92
CA PHE A 55 -7.59 -2.97 -4.58
C PHE A 55 -8.21 -4.31 -4.20
N ASP A 56 -7.43 -5.36 -4.01
CA ASP A 56 -7.95 -6.67 -3.59
C ASP A 56 -8.54 -6.60 -2.18
N VAL A 57 -7.87 -5.94 -1.24
CA VAL A 57 -8.38 -5.71 0.11
C VAL A 57 -9.69 -4.91 0.08
N VAL A 58 -9.73 -3.81 -0.68
CA VAL A 58 -10.93 -2.97 -0.80
C VAL A 58 -12.09 -3.76 -1.42
N ARG A 59 -11.84 -4.51 -2.49
CA ARG A 59 -12.83 -5.37 -3.15
C ARG A 59 -13.39 -6.43 -2.18
N LEU A 60 -12.51 -7.04 -1.39
CA LEU A 60 -12.87 -8.05 -0.40
C LEU A 60 -13.82 -7.51 0.67
N LEU A 61 -13.57 -6.28 1.15
CA LEU A 61 -14.37 -5.64 2.20
C LEU A 61 -15.67 -5.03 1.66
N ALA A 62 -15.64 -4.47 0.45
CA ALA A 62 -16.82 -3.92 -0.21
C ALA A 62 -17.87 -4.97 -0.55
N GLY A 63 -17.48 -6.21 -0.84
CA GLY A 63 -18.39 -7.34 -1.07
C GLY A 63 -19.17 -7.31 -2.40
N GLY A 64 -19.01 -6.27 -3.22
CA GLY A 64 -19.64 -6.11 -4.53
C GLY A 64 -18.63 -6.22 -5.69
N ARG A 65 -19.14 -6.24 -6.92
CA ARG A 65 -18.31 -6.09 -8.13
C ARG A 65 -18.09 -4.60 -8.41
N VAL A 66 -16.88 -4.24 -8.82
CA VAL A 66 -16.60 -2.88 -9.32
C VAL A 66 -17.37 -2.65 -10.63
N THR A 67 -18.11 -1.56 -10.71
CA THR A 67 -18.90 -1.15 -11.87
C THR A 67 -18.35 0.08 -12.57
N GLU A 68 -17.68 0.96 -11.82
CA GLU A 68 -17.06 2.19 -12.35
C GLU A 68 -15.71 2.41 -11.68
N VAL A 69 -14.76 2.91 -12.46
CA VAL A 69 -13.44 3.33 -11.99
C VAL A 69 -13.13 4.71 -12.56
N TYR A 70 -12.78 5.65 -11.70
CA TYR A 70 -12.18 6.91 -12.07
C TYR A 70 -10.80 6.99 -11.42
N ALA A 71 -9.73 7.09 -12.21
CA ALA A 71 -8.38 7.02 -11.68
C ALA A 71 -7.42 7.97 -12.40
N SER A 72 -6.38 8.38 -11.68
CA SER A 72 -5.25 9.13 -12.19
C SER A 72 -3.95 8.53 -11.68
N THR A 73 -2.91 8.53 -12.51
CA THR A 73 -1.55 8.14 -12.15
C THR A 73 -0.60 9.31 -12.27
N GLY A 74 0.48 9.31 -11.49
CA GLY A 74 1.50 10.35 -11.51
C GLY A 74 2.89 9.78 -11.78
N ARG A 75 3.65 10.48 -12.64
CA ARG A 75 5.02 10.15 -13.02
C ARG A 75 5.86 11.43 -12.91
N TRP A 76 6.67 11.54 -11.87
CA TRP A 76 7.28 12.80 -11.45
C TRP A 76 8.80 12.77 -11.33
N ASP A 77 9.43 11.60 -11.51
CA ASP A 77 10.88 11.47 -11.50
C ASP A 77 11.34 10.93 -12.85
N MET A 78 12.08 11.77 -13.59
CA MET A 78 12.59 11.44 -14.93
C MET A 78 13.64 10.32 -14.92
N LEU A 79 14.23 10.04 -13.76
CA LEU A 79 15.21 8.95 -13.61
C LEU A 79 14.54 7.59 -13.31
N ARG A 80 13.21 7.60 -13.07
CA ARG A 80 12.43 6.41 -12.76
C ARG A 80 11.15 6.43 -13.59
N ASP A 81 11.28 5.88 -14.79
CA ASP A 81 10.35 6.04 -15.90
C ASP A 81 9.08 5.18 -15.80
N THR A 82 8.40 5.23 -14.63
CA THR A 82 7.15 4.52 -14.39
C THR A 82 6.21 5.35 -13.51
N GLU A 83 4.96 4.96 -13.40
CA GLU A 83 4.04 5.62 -12.49
C GLU A 83 4.47 5.39 -11.02
N MET A 84 4.43 6.47 -10.25
CA MET A 84 4.89 6.54 -8.87
C MET A 84 3.77 6.71 -7.88
N SER A 85 2.61 7.06 -8.37
CA SER A 85 1.40 7.21 -7.56
C SER A 85 0.16 6.90 -8.37
N TYR A 86 -0.90 6.59 -7.65
CA TYR A 86 -2.26 6.59 -8.19
C TYR A 86 -3.25 7.14 -7.16
N GLN A 87 -4.34 7.66 -7.70
CA GLN A 87 -5.56 7.97 -6.97
C GLN A 87 -6.70 7.31 -7.75
N ALA A 88 -7.52 6.53 -7.09
CA ALA A 88 -8.61 5.83 -7.73
C ALA A 88 -9.88 5.92 -6.88
N MET A 89 -10.99 6.24 -7.53
CA MET A 89 -12.33 6.11 -6.98
C MET A 89 -13.02 4.92 -7.64
N LEU A 90 -13.57 4.04 -6.84
CA LEU A 90 -14.27 2.83 -7.27
C LEU A 90 -15.73 2.90 -6.84
N ARG A 91 -16.64 2.49 -7.72
CA ARG A 91 -18.04 2.25 -7.38
C ARG A 91 -18.35 0.77 -7.51
N PHE A 92 -19.09 0.24 -6.57
CA PHE A 92 -19.46 -1.16 -6.51
C PHE A 92 -20.95 -1.37 -6.80
N SER A 93 -21.31 -2.54 -7.31
CA SER A 93 -22.66 -2.93 -7.70
C SER A 93 -23.69 -2.91 -6.56
N ASN A 94 -23.23 -2.97 -5.31
CA ASN A 94 -24.05 -2.88 -4.09
C ASN A 94 -24.13 -1.46 -3.51
N GLY A 95 -23.65 -0.44 -4.25
CA GLY A 95 -23.70 0.96 -3.84
C GLY A 95 -22.50 1.44 -3.00
N VAL A 96 -21.63 0.56 -2.56
CA VAL A 96 -20.39 0.94 -1.87
C VAL A 96 -19.53 1.78 -2.80
N THR A 97 -18.88 2.82 -2.25
CA THR A 97 -17.82 3.58 -2.93
C THR A 97 -16.49 3.43 -2.20
N ALA A 98 -15.38 3.45 -2.93
CA ALA A 98 -14.06 3.41 -2.30
C ALA A 98 -13.12 4.43 -2.91
N GLN A 99 -12.24 4.97 -2.08
CA GLN A 99 -11.11 5.80 -2.49
C GLN A 99 -9.81 5.10 -2.11
N CYS A 100 -8.95 4.92 -3.10
CA CYS A 100 -7.64 4.31 -2.95
C CYS A 100 -6.58 5.30 -3.39
N THR A 101 -5.62 5.60 -2.54
CA THR A 101 -4.50 6.49 -2.86
C THR A 101 -3.18 5.80 -2.48
N TYR A 102 -2.23 5.80 -3.40
CA TYR A 102 -0.88 5.35 -3.13
C TYR A 102 0.13 6.34 -3.72
N SER A 103 1.17 6.64 -2.95
CA SER A 103 2.32 7.39 -3.44
C SER A 103 3.63 6.73 -2.99
N GLY A 104 4.35 6.14 -3.93
CA GLY A 104 5.71 5.66 -3.72
C GLY A 104 6.78 6.75 -3.90
N PHE A 105 6.36 7.98 -4.22
CA PHE A 105 7.20 9.16 -4.39
C PHE A 105 7.20 10.07 -3.15
N ALA A 106 6.37 9.77 -2.16
CA ALA A 106 6.12 10.66 -1.02
C ALA A 106 7.40 10.96 -0.21
N ARG A 107 7.38 12.10 0.45
CA ARG A 107 8.31 12.47 1.52
C ARG A 107 7.70 12.25 2.90
N PHE A 108 6.37 12.32 3.01
CA PHE A 108 5.61 11.89 4.17
C PHE A 108 5.56 10.36 4.21
N ASP A 109 5.60 9.77 5.39
CA ASP A 109 5.47 8.33 5.60
C ASP A 109 4.19 8.06 6.38
N SER A 110 3.19 7.47 5.73
CA SER A 110 1.89 7.19 6.35
C SER A 110 1.93 6.09 7.41
N ASP A 111 3.05 5.38 7.58
CA ASP A 111 3.24 4.45 8.69
C ASP A 111 3.22 5.14 10.06
N GLU A 112 3.42 6.48 10.08
CA GLU A 112 3.14 7.31 11.26
C GLU A 112 1.71 7.11 11.78
N LEU A 113 0.72 7.07 10.87
CA LEU A 113 -0.69 6.86 11.20
C LEU A 113 -1.00 5.41 11.63
N GLN A 114 -0.01 4.51 11.50
CA GLN A 114 -0.07 3.11 11.89
C GLN A 114 0.85 2.79 13.09
N GLY A 115 1.24 3.83 13.84
CA GLY A 115 2.11 3.71 15.01
C GLY A 115 3.52 3.25 14.66
N TRP A 116 4.03 3.71 13.51
CA TRP A 116 5.35 3.39 12.98
C TRP A 116 5.60 1.90 12.77
N ILE A 117 4.56 1.18 12.36
CA ILE A 117 4.68 -0.17 11.83
C ILE A 117 4.69 -0.05 10.31
N GLY A 118 5.70 -0.60 9.66
CA GLY A 118 5.83 -0.59 8.22
C GLY A 118 4.96 -1.65 7.53
N GLU A 119 4.85 -1.54 6.21
CA GLU A 119 4.03 -2.42 5.35
C GLU A 119 4.28 -3.92 5.60
N THR A 120 5.49 -4.30 6.03
CA THR A 120 5.88 -5.68 6.33
C THR A 120 5.62 -6.09 7.77
N GLY A 121 4.90 -5.30 8.57
CA GLY A 121 4.59 -5.59 9.97
C GLY A 121 5.75 -5.36 10.96
N ASN A 122 6.86 -4.79 10.51
CA ASN A 122 8.01 -4.51 11.36
C ASN A 122 8.02 -3.05 11.83
N PRO A 123 8.49 -2.76 13.06
CA PRO A 123 8.66 -1.39 13.53
C PRO A 123 9.62 -0.60 12.65
N LYS A 124 9.32 0.69 12.45
CA LYS A 124 10.17 1.68 11.78
C LYS A 124 10.64 2.72 12.77
N ASP A 125 11.81 3.31 12.51
CA ASP A 125 12.31 4.45 13.26
C ASP A 125 11.55 5.72 12.84
N PRO A 126 10.80 6.37 13.74
CA PRO A 126 10.04 7.58 13.44
C PRO A 126 10.91 8.77 13.04
N ASN A 127 12.20 8.75 13.34
CA ASN A 127 13.14 9.81 12.96
C ASN A 127 13.77 9.58 11.57
N ASN A 128 13.45 8.48 10.90
CA ASN A 128 14.09 8.07 9.66
C ASN A 128 13.20 8.25 8.41
N TYR A 129 12.49 9.36 8.32
CA TYR A 129 11.74 9.73 7.12
C TYR A 129 12.61 9.73 5.86
N GLY A 130 12.10 9.19 4.75
CA GLY A 130 12.78 9.19 3.46
C GLY A 130 14.10 8.42 3.45
N SER A 131 14.22 7.38 4.29
CA SER A 131 15.44 6.58 4.41
C SER A 131 15.85 5.92 3.10
N SER A 132 14.89 5.41 2.32
CA SER A 132 15.18 4.77 1.03
C SER A 132 15.69 5.79 0.01
N ARG A 133 15.08 6.98 -0.02
CA ARG A 133 15.51 8.08 -0.89
C ARG A 133 16.94 8.53 -0.59
N ARG A 134 17.28 8.69 0.71
CA ARG A 134 18.65 9.03 1.11
C ARG A 134 19.64 7.92 0.80
N ALA A 135 19.28 6.68 1.09
CA ALA A 135 20.14 5.53 0.83
C ALA A 135 20.43 5.32 -0.66
N LEU A 136 19.57 5.81 -1.55
CA LEU A 136 19.73 5.67 -2.99
C LEU A 136 20.36 6.89 -3.67
N ALA A 137 20.50 8.03 -2.97
CA ALA A 137 20.89 9.32 -3.58
C ALA A 137 22.20 9.27 -4.35
N ASP A 138 23.19 8.53 -3.84
CA ASP A 138 24.53 8.44 -4.40
C ASP A 138 24.86 7.01 -4.91
N VAL A 139 23.86 6.18 -5.13
CA VAL A 139 24.02 4.78 -5.56
C VAL A 139 23.95 4.69 -7.08
N SER A 140 24.95 4.07 -7.70
CA SER A 140 24.91 3.77 -9.13
C SER A 140 23.81 2.77 -9.48
N ARG A 141 23.37 2.74 -10.74
CA ARG A 141 22.36 1.78 -11.19
C ARG A 141 22.81 0.33 -10.98
N ASP A 142 24.07 0.01 -11.24
CA ASP A 142 24.62 -1.33 -11.05
C ASP A 142 24.63 -1.75 -9.58
N ASP A 143 24.93 -0.84 -8.68
CA ASP A 143 24.94 -1.11 -7.25
C ASP A 143 23.51 -1.20 -6.69
N GLU A 144 22.56 -0.45 -7.25
CA GLU A 144 21.14 -0.62 -6.95
C GLU A 144 20.66 -2.04 -7.31
N LEU A 145 21.03 -2.55 -8.47
CA LEU A 145 20.69 -3.91 -8.90
C LEU A 145 21.30 -4.98 -7.97
N LYS A 146 22.57 -4.79 -7.55
CA LYS A 146 23.21 -5.66 -6.56
C LYS A 146 22.45 -5.64 -5.21
N ALA A 147 22.12 -4.44 -4.71
CA ALA A 147 21.37 -4.25 -3.48
C ALA A 147 19.99 -4.89 -3.55
N LYS A 148 19.29 -4.79 -4.70
CA LYS A 148 18.02 -5.44 -4.93
C LYS A 148 18.12 -6.96 -4.84
N ARG A 149 19.12 -7.55 -5.54
CA ARG A 149 19.36 -9.01 -5.51
C ARG A 149 19.66 -9.54 -4.12
N ALA A 150 20.39 -8.75 -3.30
CA ALA A 150 20.73 -9.12 -1.93
C ALA A 150 19.50 -9.15 -0.99
N ARG A 151 18.40 -8.49 -1.35
CA ARG A 151 17.16 -8.41 -0.54
C ARG A 151 16.06 -9.36 -0.99
N THR A 152 16.22 -10.05 -2.11
CA THR A 152 15.20 -10.97 -2.64
C THR A 152 15.35 -12.38 -2.08
N PHE A 153 14.59 -13.33 -2.61
CA PHE A 153 14.50 -14.74 -2.16
C PHE A 153 15.83 -15.50 -2.00
N SER A 154 16.92 -14.98 -2.54
CA SER A 154 18.27 -15.51 -2.34
C SER A 154 19.00 -14.94 -1.11
N ALA A 155 18.36 -14.06 -0.33
CA ALA A 155 18.99 -13.50 0.87
C ALA A 155 19.27 -14.59 1.91
N LYS A 156 20.50 -14.61 2.45
CA LYS A 156 20.94 -15.58 3.45
C LYS A 156 20.18 -15.47 4.78
N ASN A 157 19.51 -14.34 5.03
CA ASN A 157 18.65 -14.11 6.19
C ASN A 157 17.29 -13.63 5.69
N PRO A 158 16.30 -14.52 5.45
CA PRO A 158 14.93 -14.10 5.21
C PRO A 158 14.47 -13.30 6.42
N CYS A 159 13.68 -12.25 6.18
CA CYS A 159 13.02 -11.49 7.26
C CYS A 159 12.37 -12.48 8.23
N GLY A 160 12.68 -12.36 9.51
CA GLY A 160 12.01 -13.14 10.56
C GLY A 160 10.50 -12.90 10.53
N ILE A 161 9.75 -13.70 11.28
CA ILE A 161 8.30 -13.51 11.45
C ILE A 161 8.08 -12.10 12.00
N ALA A 162 7.32 -11.27 11.27
CA ALA A 162 7.00 -9.92 11.69
C ALA A 162 6.16 -9.95 12.99
N ALA A 163 6.40 -8.97 13.88
CA ALA A 163 5.68 -8.88 15.15
C ALA A 163 4.23 -8.42 15.00
N ASN A 164 3.90 -7.79 13.86
CA ASN A 164 2.57 -7.25 13.56
C ASN A 164 2.13 -7.73 12.18
N ASN A 165 0.87 -7.48 11.84
CA ASN A 165 0.36 -7.83 10.52
C ASN A 165 0.88 -6.88 9.44
N GLU A 166 1.04 -7.40 8.24
CA GLU A 166 1.28 -6.61 7.04
C GLU A 166 0.08 -5.72 6.72
N HIS A 167 0.33 -4.56 6.11
CA HIS A 167 -0.70 -3.62 5.70
C HIS A 167 -0.28 -2.80 4.48
N PHE A 168 -1.24 -2.12 3.86
CA PHE A 168 -1.03 -1.19 2.74
C PHE A 168 -1.50 0.23 3.09
N GLY A 169 -1.09 0.70 4.28
CA GLY A 169 -1.44 1.98 4.84
C GLY A 169 -2.75 1.98 5.64
N PRO A 170 -3.15 3.14 6.18
CA PRO A 170 -4.43 3.32 6.87
C PRO A 170 -5.62 2.90 6.02
N LEU A 171 -6.53 2.18 6.64
CA LEU A 171 -7.75 1.66 6.02
C LEU A 171 -8.94 1.89 6.95
N ILE A 172 -9.92 2.64 6.46
CA ILE A 172 -11.15 2.96 7.19
C ILE A 172 -12.33 2.46 6.37
N VAL A 173 -13.20 1.69 7.00
CA VAL A 173 -14.47 1.22 6.46
C VAL A 173 -15.59 1.90 7.23
N GLN A 174 -16.38 2.72 6.56
CA GLN A 174 -17.56 3.33 7.12
C GLN A 174 -18.77 2.45 6.87
N CYS A 175 -19.47 2.09 7.93
CA CYS A 175 -20.72 1.37 7.90
C CYS A 175 -21.89 2.26 8.38
N GLU A 176 -23.13 1.76 8.34
CA GLU A 176 -24.31 2.53 8.76
C GLU A 176 -24.30 2.90 10.25
N TYR A 177 -23.73 2.03 11.10
CA TYR A 177 -23.78 2.20 12.56
C TYR A 177 -22.42 2.27 13.23
N ALA A 178 -21.32 2.13 12.49
CA ALA A 178 -19.95 2.21 13.02
C ALA A 178 -18.94 2.46 11.92
N ASP A 179 -17.78 2.98 12.29
CA ASP A 179 -16.60 3.03 11.44
C ASP A 179 -15.56 2.01 11.96
N LEU A 180 -14.88 1.31 11.05
CA LEU A 180 -13.83 0.37 11.37
C LEU A 180 -12.50 0.95 10.87
N LYS A 181 -11.59 1.27 11.78
CA LYS A 181 -10.20 1.56 11.44
C LYS A 181 -9.40 0.26 11.55
N ILE A 182 -8.83 -0.19 10.44
CA ILE A 182 -8.09 -1.44 10.35
C ILE A 182 -6.59 -1.13 10.36
N GLY A 183 -5.91 -1.51 11.42
CA GLY A 183 -4.48 -1.31 11.63
C GLY A 183 -3.68 -2.62 11.62
N PRO A 184 -2.34 -2.52 11.71
CA PRO A 184 -1.47 -3.69 11.76
C PRO A 184 -1.57 -4.48 13.08
N ARG A 185 -2.08 -3.87 14.15
CA ARG A 185 -2.23 -4.48 15.48
C ARG A 185 -3.66 -4.89 15.78
N ASP A 186 -4.62 -4.09 15.38
CA ASP A 186 -6.01 -4.15 15.85
C ASP A 186 -7.01 -3.64 14.80
N ILE A 187 -8.26 -3.73 15.17
CA ILE A 187 -9.40 -3.08 14.52
C ILE A 187 -10.11 -2.27 15.61
N THR A 188 -10.23 -0.98 15.42
CA THR A 188 -10.91 -0.05 16.33
C THR A 188 -12.08 0.64 15.64
#